data_8375e7b4b26782f1ea6908ff4f8ed66d
#
_entry.id   8375e7b4b26782f1ea6908ff4f8ed66d
#
_cell.length_a   1.000
_cell.length_b   1.000
_cell.length_c   1.000
_cell.angle_alpha   90.00
_cell.angle_beta   90.00
_cell.angle_gamma   90.00
#
_symmetry.space_group_name_H-M   'P 1'
#
loop_
_entity.id
_entity.type
_entity.pdbx_description
1 polymer ?
#
loop_
_entity_poly.entity_id
_entity_poly.type
_entity_poly.pdbx_seq_one_letter_code
_entity_poly.pdbx_strand_id
1 'polypeptide(L)'
;MFPLKDDNPTHSTPIVTIGLILANVLVFFYQFSLEVGGGQGARAGQAFIEEFGLVPCRLIGACPSAADLPSPILTIFTSMFMHGGLFHIAGNMLYLWIFGNNVEDVLGHGRYLIFYLASGVAAALAQTAVGPGSTVPMVGASGAVSGVLGAYLLLFPHAHVTTLIILGFFFRLVQVPAVVVLGFWIVLQVLNGLGSFGASGGVAFFAHIGGFVAGMGLLFVLRPRPGPRVG
;
A
#
# COMPACT_ATOMS: atom_id res chain seq x y z
N MET A 1 3.30 16.33 -6.96
CA MET A 1 3.27 16.62 -5.51
C MET A 1 3.86 15.43 -4.76
N PHE A 2 5.01 15.60 -4.08
CA PHE A 2 5.66 14.55 -3.31
C PHE A 2 5.66 14.94 -1.83
N PRO A 3 4.93 14.23 -0.96
CA PRO A 3 4.98 14.45 0.48
C PRO A 3 6.35 14.01 1.01
N LEU A 4 6.92 14.80 1.92
CA LEU A 4 8.23 14.52 2.51
C LEU A 4 8.14 14.33 4.03
N LYS A 5 7.23 15.05 4.69
CA LYS A 5 7.03 15.00 6.12
C LYS A 5 5.69 15.66 6.46
N ASP A 6 5.02 15.19 7.49
CA ASP A 6 3.92 15.91 8.12
C ASP A 6 4.38 16.66 9.39
N ASP A 7 3.55 17.54 9.90
CA ASP A 7 3.78 18.30 11.14
C ASP A 7 3.07 17.69 12.36
N ASN A 8 2.41 16.55 12.18
CA ASN A 8 1.63 15.92 13.22
C ASN A 8 2.53 15.10 14.17
N PRO A 9 2.65 15.47 15.46
CA PRO A 9 3.53 14.76 16.38
C PRO A 9 2.97 13.39 16.74
N THR A 10 3.86 12.41 16.95
CA THR A 10 3.54 11.10 17.51
C THR A 10 3.96 11.02 18.97
N HIS A 11 3.22 10.29 19.80
CA HIS A 11 3.45 10.12 21.22
C HIS A 11 4.09 8.76 21.55
N SER A 12 3.98 7.79 20.65
CA SER A 12 4.56 6.45 20.81
C SER A 12 5.57 6.13 19.71
N THR A 13 6.53 5.26 20.00
CA THR A 13 7.45 4.75 18.96
C THR A 13 6.69 3.86 17.99
N PRO A 14 6.72 4.12 16.68
CA PRO A 14 5.92 3.39 15.69
C PRO A 14 6.58 2.04 15.31
N ILE A 15 6.61 1.09 16.27
CA ILE A 15 7.34 -0.17 16.13
C ILE A 15 6.81 -1.07 15.01
N VAL A 16 5.48 -1.05 14.76
CA VAL A 16 4.88 -1.85 13.69
C VAL A 16 5.16 -1.21 12.34
N THR A 17 5.06 0.11 12.21
CA THR A 17 5.44 0.84 10.99
C THR A 17 6.90 0.54 10.62
N ILE A 18 7.82 0.63 11.60
CA ILE A 18 9.24 0.29 11.40
C ILE A 18 9.39 -1.18 10.99
N GLY A 19 8.71 -2.09 11.68
CA GLY A 19 8.75 -3.53 11.38
C GLY A 19 8.25 -3.84 9.96
N LEU A 20 7.15 -3.22 9.53
CA LEU A 20 6.61 -3.36 8.18
C LEU A 20 7.59 -2.81 7.12
N ILE A 21 8.20 -1.65 7.37
CA ILE A 21 9.21 -1.09 6.47
C ILE A 21 10.40 -2.05 6.35
N LEU A 22 10.93 -2.54 7.48
CA LEU A 22 12.05 -3.47 7.47
C LEU A 22 11.72 -4.77 6.74
N ALA A 23 10.52 -5.34 6.96
CA ALA A 23 10.07 -6.54 6.26
C ALA A 23 10.03 -6.32 4.74
N ASN A 24 9.45 -5.20 4.29
CA ASN A 24 9.38 -4.85 2.87
C ASN A 24 10.78 -4.68 2.26
N VAL A 25 11.68 -3.99 2.97
CA VAL A 25 13.07 -3.76 2.53
C VAL A 25 13.82 -5.09 2.42
N LEU A 26 13.70 -5.98 3.40
CA LEU A 26 14.35 -7.29 3.39
C LEU A 26 13.85 -8.17 2.23
N VAL A 27 12.53 -8.23 2.02
CA VAL A 27 11.93 -8.98 0.89
C VAL A 27 12.39 -8.39 -0.44
N PHE A 28 12.44 -7.07 -0.56
CA PHE A 28 12.91 -6.40 -1.77
C PHE A 28 14.38 -6.70 -2.06
N PHE A 29 15.26 -6.67 -1.06
CA PHE A 29 16.66 -7.04 -1.26
C PHE A 29 16.84 -8.51 -1.63
N TYR A 30 16.04 -9.41 -1.03
CA TYR A 30 16.01 -10.80 -1.45
C TYR A 30 15.58 -10.93 -2.91
N GLN A 31 14.45 -10.31 -3.31
CA GLN A 31 13.97 -10.29 -4.68
C GLN A 31 15.04 -9.73 -5.64
N PHE A 32 15.67 -8.61 -5.29
CA PHE A 32 16.73 -8.00 -6.08
C PHE A 32 17.96 -8.93 -6.21
N SER A 33 18.31 -9.66 -5.15
CA SER A 33 19.42 -10.62 -5.19
C SER A 33 19.19 -11.76 -6.19
N LEU A 34 17.94 -12.15 -6.42
CA LEU A 34 17.57 -13.14 -7.43
C LEU A 34 17.77 -12.60 -8.86
N GLU A 35 17.60 -11.28 -9.06
CA GLU A 35 17.72 -10.64 -10.37
C GLU A 35 19.19 -10.42 -10.78
N VAL A 36 20.12 -10.42 -9.81
CA VAL A 36 21.56 -10.25 -10.07
C VAL A 36 22.12 -11.55 -10.64
N GLY A 37 22.63 -11.53 -11.86
CA GLY A 37 23.19 -12.73 -12.51
C GLY A 37 22.87 -12.84 -14.01
N GLY A 38 22.47 -11.75 -14.63
CA GLY A 38 22.17 -11.68 -16.07
C GLY A 38 20.87 -12.38 -16.44
N GLY A 39 20.81 -12.99 -17.62
CA GLY A 39 19.57 -13.55 -18.16
C GLY A 39 18.91 -14.66 -17.32
N GLN A 40 19.69 -15.43 -16.54
CA GLN A 40 19.15 -16.42 -15.61
C GLN A 40 18.59 -15.77 -14.34
N GLY A 41 19.25 -14.73 -13.83
CA GLY A 41 18.77 -13.96 -12.68
C GLY A 41 17.46 -13.24 -12.96
N ALA A 42 17.32 -12.60 -14.11
CA ALA A 42 16.07 -11.96 -14.51
C ALA A 42 14.89 -12.96 -14.56
N ARG A 43 15.14 -14.20 -15.02
CA ARG A 43 14.12 -15.27 -15.00
C ARG A 43 13.76 -15.70 -13.57
N ALA A 44 14.76 -15.80 -12.67
CA ALA A 44 14.51 -16.16 -11.27
C ALA A 44 13.70 -15.09 -10.53
N GLY A 45 14.00 -13.81 -10.73
CA GLY A 45 13.22 -12.70 -10.18
C GLY A 45 11.79 -12.68 -10.69
N GLN A 46 11.60 -12.89 -12.00
CA GLN A 46 10.27 -12.97 -12.61
C GLN A 46 9.48 -14.18 -12.07
N ALA A 47 10.10 -15.35 -11.97
CA ALA A 47 9.48 -16.55 -11.41
C ALA A 47 9.05 -16.34 -9.96
N PHE A 48 9.85 -15.65 -9.14
CA PHE A 48 9.51 -15.28 -7.77
C PHE A 48 8.26 -14.38 -7.71
N ILE A 49 8.15 -13.41 -8.62
CA ILE A 49 6.96 -12.54 -8.72
C ILE A 49 5.72 -13.35 -9.14
N GLU A 50 5.86 -14.28 -10.07
CA GLU A 50 4.76 -15.13 -10.55
C GLU A 50 4.31 -16.15 -9.49
N GLU A 51 5.22 -16.61 -8.65
CA GLU A 51 4.97 -17.56 -7.58
C GLU A 51 4.27 -16.91 -6.38
N PHE A 52 4.81 -15.80 -5.88
CA PHE A 52 4.38 -15.16 -4.62
C PHE A 52 3.52 -13.92 -4.80
N GLY A 53 3.41 -13.36 -6.01
CA GLY A 53 2.51 -12.27 -6.36
C GLY A 53 1.05 -12.74 -6.43
N LEU A 54 0.14 -11.86 -6.10
CA LEU A 54 -1.29 -12.15 -6.20
C LEU A 54 -1.74 -12.10 -7.66
N VAL A 55 -2.23 -13.22 -8.18
CA VAL A 55 -2.83 -13.30 -9.53
C VAL A 55 -4.34 -13.42 -9.39
N PRO A 56 -5.12 -12.40 -9.80
CA PRO A 56 -6.57 -12.39 -9.61
C PRO A 56 -7.29 -13.63 -10.10
N CYS A 57 -7.00 -14.12 -11.30
CA CYS A 57 -7.69 -15.30 -11.83
C CYS A 57 -7.37 -16.59 -11.07
N ARG A 58 -6.20 -16.70 -10.44
CA ARG A 58 -5.87 -17.83 -9.56
C ARG A 58 -6.67 -17.76 -8.25
N LEU A 59 -6.84 -16.56 -7.71
CA LEU A 59 -7.57 -16.36 -6.45
C LEU A 59 -9.01 -16.80 -6.54
N ILE A 60 -9.67 -16.62 -7.68
CA ILE A 60 -11.07 -17.03 -7.90
C ILE A 60 -11.20 -18.38 -8.61
N GLY A 61 -10.11 -19.07 -8.90
CA GLY A 61 -10.13 -20.38 -9.58
C GLY A 61 -10.48 -20.30 -11.08
N ALA A 62 -10.38 -19.13 -11.71
CA ALA A 62 -10.70 -18.93 -13.12
C ALA A 62 -9.56 -19.30 -14.07
N CYS A 63 -8.35 -19.51 -13.57
CA CYS A 63 -7.22 -20.00 -14.36
C CYS A 63 -6.45 -21.11 -13.60
N PRO A 64 -5.72 -21.98 -14.33
CA PRO A 64 -4.97 -23.07 -13.72
C PRO A 64 -3.92 -22.53 -12.74
N SER A 65 -3.78 -23.24 -11.60
CA SER A 65 -2.67 -23.06 -10.68
C SER A 65 -1.86 -24.34 -10.68
N ALA A 66 -0.54 -24.26 -10.85
CA ALA A 66 0.30 -25.44 -10.73
C ALA A 66 0.26 -25.96 -9.27
N ALA A 67 0.38 -27.27 -9.08
CA ALA A 67 0.21 -27.91 -7.78
C ALA A 67 1.30 -27.54 -6.76
N ASP A 68 2.45 -27.10 -7.24
CA ASP A 68 3.63 -26.70 -6.48
C ASP A 68 3.67 -25.20 -6.13
N LEU A 69 2.67 -24.42 -6.61
CA LEU A 69 2.58 -22.98 -6.26
C LEU A 69 1.93 -22.79 -4.89
N PRO A 70 2.28 -21.68 -4.19
CA PRO A 70 1.61 -21.30 -2.95
C PRO A 70 0.10 -21.16 -3.12
N SER A 71 -0.65 -21.39 -2.03
CA SER A 71 -2.08 -21.15 -2.03
C SER A 71 -2.39 -19.70 -2.46
N PRO A 72 -3.36 -19.49 -3.38
CA PRO A 72 -3.75 -18.13 -3.80
C PRO A 72 -4.15 -17.21 -2.65
N ILE A 73 -4.67 -17.77 -1.55
CA ILE A 73 -4.97 -16.99 -0.33
C ILE A 73 -3.67 -16.50 0.33
N LEU A 74 -2.61 -17.32 0.35
CA LEU A 74 -1.31 -16.90 0.88
C LEU A 74 -0.72 -15.77 0.06
N THR A 75 -0.91 -15.80 -1.27
CA THR A 75 -0.38 -14.73 -2.15
C THR A 75 -1.01 -13.37 -1.91
N ILE A 76 -2.19 -13.27 -1.28
CA ILE A 76 -2.73 -11.99 -0.82
C ILE A 76 -1.75 -11.31 0.15
N PHE A 77 -1.15 -12.08 1.06
CA PHE A 77 -0.25 -11.54 2.07
C PHE A 77 1.18 -11.38 1.55
N THR A 78 1.72 -12.36 0.83
CA THR A 78 3.09 -12.29 0.30
C THR A 78 3.26 -11.14 -0.68
N SER A 79 2.27 -10.89 -1.53
CA SER A 79 2.28 -9.81 -2.51
C SER A 79 2.39 -8.42 -1.88
N MET A 80 1.92 -8.23 -0.64
CA MET A 80 2.01 -6.94 0.07
C MET A 80 3.45 -6.55 0.43
N PHE A 81 4.40 -7.49 0.40
CA PHE A 81 5.80 -7.25 0.75
C PHE A 81 6.74 -7.24 -0.46
N MET A 82 6.23 -7.57 -1.63
CA MET A 82 7.00 -7.60 -2.88
C MET A 82 6.87 -6.27 -3.63
N HIS A 83 7.88 -5.90 -4.42
CA HIS A 83 7.86 -4.65 -5.16
C HIS A 83 8.46 -4.79 -6.56
N GLY A 84 7.82 -4.14 -7.54
CA GLY A 84 8.23 -4.18 -8.95
C GLY A 84 9.42 -3.28 -9.31
N GLY A 85 10.14 -2.71 -8.32
CA GLY A 85 11.33 -1.91 -8.53
C GLY A 85 11.61 -0.88 -7.45
N LEU A 86 12.79 -0.24 -7.52
CA LEU A 86 13.30 0.65 -6.48
C LEU A 86 12.38 1.85 -6.20
N PHE A 87 11.86 2.51 -7.24
CA PHE A 87 10.95 3.65 -7.04
C PHE A 87 9.61 3.22 -6.45
N HIS A 88 9.18 1.99 -6.73
CA HIS A 88 7.94 1.44 -6.18
C HIS A 88 8.07 1.22 -4.67
N ILE A 89 9.13 0.56 -4.21
CA ILE A 89 9.35 0.38 -2.77
C ILE A 89 9.63 1.71 -2.08
N ALA A 90 10.46 2.58 -2.66
CA ALA A 90 10.79 3.88 -2.07
C ALA A 90 9.53 4.74 -1.84
N GLY A 91 8.61 4.78 -2.81
CA GLY A 91 7.33 5.47 -2.67
C GLY A 91 6.47 4.87 -1.55
N ASN A 92 6.31 3.55 -1.53
CA ASN A 92 5.53 2.87 -0.50
C ASN A 92 6.09 3.13 0.90
N MET A 93 7.39 2.98 1.10
CA MET A 93 8.04 3.16 2.41
C MET A 93 8.00 4.62 2.85
N LEU A 94 8.14 5.56 1.93
CA LEU A 94 8.00 6.99 2.22
C LEU A 94 6.59 7.32 2.74
N TYR A 95 5.55 6.88 2.04
CA TYR A 95 4.17 7.13 2.46
C TYR A 95 3.82 6.40 3.76
N LEU A 96 4.30 5.17 3.92
CA LEU A 96 4.11 4.40 5.16
C LEU A 96 4.81 5.08 6.34
N TRP A 97 6.02 5.64 6.13
CA TRP A 97 6.75 6.36 7.16
C TRP A 97 6.05 7.67 7.57
N ILE A 98 5.58 8.47 6.60
CA ILE A 98 4.97 9.78 6.86
C ILE A 98 3.61 9.65 7.58
N PHE A 99 2.78 8.71 7.14
CA PHE A 99 1.38 8.64 7.56
C PHE A 99 1.09 7.47 8.52
N GLY A 100 1.90 6.40 8.44
CA GLY A 100 1.68 5.19 9.22
C GLY A 100 1.91 5.37 10.71
N ASN A 101 2.95 6.12 11.08
CA ASN A 101 3.31 6.38 12.47
C ASN A 101 2.14 7.03 13.26
N ASN A 102 1.44 8.00 12.68
CA ASN A 102 0.32 8.68 13.31
C ASN A 102 -0.93 7.81 13.42
N VAL A 103 -1.20 6.98 12.40
CA VAL A 103 -2.32 6.02 12.45
C VAL A 103 -2.04 4.92 13.48
N GLU A 104 -0.78 4.45 13.56
CA GLU A 104 -0.32 3.51 14.58
C GLU A 104 -0.48 4.09 16.00
N ASP A 105 -0.12 5.35 16.19
CA ASP A 105 -0.23 6.06 17.48
C ASP A 105 -1.68 6.11 17.97
N VAL A 106 -2.65 6.32 17.05
CA VAL A 106 -4.09 6.35 17.37
C VAL A 106 -4.66 4.97 17.63
N LEU A 107 -4.30 3.95 16.84
CA LEU A 107 -4.86 2.62 16.94
C LEU A 107 -4.17 1.75 18.01
N GLY A 108 -2.91 2.05 18.31
CA GLY A 108 -2.00 1.19 19.03
C GLY A 108 -1.47 0.03 18.16
N HIS A 109 -0.31 -0.48 18.50
CA HIS A 109 0.50 -1.40 17.69
C HIS A 109 -0.28 -2.62 17.16
N GLY A 110 -0.97 -3.37 18.05
CA GLY A 110 -1.66 -4.60 17.65
C GLY A 110 -2.84 -4.35 16.69
N ARG A 111 -3.66 -3.33 16.96
CA ARG A 111 -4.79 -2.97 16.08
C ARG A 111 -4.31 -2.40 14.77
N TYR A 112 -3.20 -1.65 14.77
CA TYR A 112 -2.61 -1.11 13.56
C TYR A 112 -2.09 -2.21 12.63
N LEU A 113 -1.45 -3.26 13.16
CA LEU A 113 -1.04 -4.41 12.35
C LEU A 113 -2.24 -5.11 11.69
N ILE A 114 -3.31 -5.35 12.47
CA ILE A 114 -4.56 -5.94 11.95
C ILE A 114 -5.17 -5.01 10.88
N PHE A 115 -5.21 -3.70 11.16
CA PHE A 115 -5.70 -2.68 10.24
C PHE A 115 -4.94 -2.70 8.90
N TYR A 116 -3.61 -2.71 8.95
CA TYR A 116 -2.75 -2.71 7.77
C TYR A 116 -2.99 -3.96 6.91
N LEU A 117 -2.97 -5.15 7.52
CA LEU A 117 -3.20 -6.41 6.81
C LEU A 117 -4.63 -6.50 6.24
N ALA A 118 -5.64 -6.10 7.01
CA ALA A 118 -7.03 -6.09 6.54
C ALA A 118 -7.26 -5.10 5.40
N SER A 119 -6.63 -3.93 5.44
CA SER A 119 -6.65 -2.95 4.34
C SER A 119 -6.04 -3.54 3.07
N GLY A 120 -4.92 -4.26 3.19
CA GLY A 120 -4.29 -4.94 2.06
C GLY A 120 -5.15 -6.07 1.49
N VAL A 121 -5.82 -6.86 2.33
CA VAL A 121 -6.79 -7.87 1.87
C VAL A 121 -7.94 -7.21 1.11
N ALA A 122 -8.54 -6.16 1.65
CA ALA A 122 -9.62 -5.45 0.99
C ALA A 122 -9.18 -4.85 -0.37
N ALA A 123 -7.96 -4.31 -0.44
CA ALA A 123 -7.36 -3.81 -1.68
C ALA A 123 -7.21 -4.93 -2.73
N ALA A 124 -6.69 -6.09 -2.33
CA ALA A 124 -6.54 -7.26 -3.18
C ALA A 124 -7.88 -7.75 -3.75
N LEU A 125 -8.90 -7.82 -2.90
CA LEU A 125 -10.26 -8.21 -3.29
C LEU A 125 -10.90 -7.17 -4.22
N ALA A 126 -10.73 -5.87 -3.96
CA ALA A 126 -11.24 -4.82 -4.82
C ALA A 126 -10.67 -4.88 -6.24
N GLN A 127 -9.36 -5.06 -6.39
CA GLN A 127 -8.72 -5.22 -7.69
C GLN A 127 -9.17 -6.51 -8.39
N THR A 128 -9.25 -7.61 -7.66
CA THR A 128 -9.72 -8.89 -8.20
C THR A 128 -11.17 -8.80 -8.68
N ALA A 129 -12.04 -8.08 -7.96
CA ALA A 129 -13.44 -7.89 -8.35
C ALA A 129 -13.60 -7.12 -9.66
N VAL A 130 -12.70 -6.17 -9.94
CA VAL A 130 -12.72 -5.39 -11.20
C VAL A 130 -12.09 -6.13 -12.37
N GLY A 131 -11.04 -6.93 -12.11
CA GLY A 131 -10.32 -7.69 -13.13
C GLY A 131 -10.18 -9.17 -12.79
N PRO A 132 -11.29 -9.93 -12.63
CA PRO A 132 -11.24 -11.31 -12.13
C PRO A 132 -10.49 -12.27 -13.07
N GLY A 133 -10.47 -12.00 -14.37
CA GLY A 133 -9.73 -12.78 -15.37
C GLY A 133 -8.26 -12.39 -15.53
N SER A 134 -7.76 -11.41 -14.75
CA SER A 134 -6.37 -10.95 -14.92
C SER A 134 -5.38 -12.05 -14.53
N THR A 135 -4.42 -12.28 -15.42
CA THR A 135 -3.26 -13.16 -15.20
C THR A 135 -2.01 -12.40 -14.74
N VAL A 136 -2.10 -11.07 -14.64
CA VAL A 136 -0.96 -10.22 -14.25
C VAL A 136 -0.78 -10.26 -12.73
N PRO A 137 0.41 -10.65 -12.24
CA PRO A 137 0.70 -10.62 -10.80
C PRO A 137 0.63 -9.20 -10.24
N MET A 138 -0.08 -9.05 -9.13
CA MET A 138 -0.10 -7.83 -8.32
C MET A 138 0.94 -7.94 -7.22
N VAL A 139 1.74 -6.90 -7.04
CA VAL A 139 2.73 -6.78 -5.97
C VAL A 139 2.76 -5.35 -5.44
N GLY A 140 3.03 -5.20 -4.16
CA GLY A 140 3.23 -3.91 -3.50
C GLY A 140 2.45 -3.73 -2.22
N ALA A 141 3.06 -3.02 -1.27
CA ALA A 141 2.43 -2.58 -0.04
C ALA A 141 1.31 -1.56 -0.26
N SER A 142 1.21 -1.00 -1.47
CA SER A 142 0.44 0.22 -1.77
C SER A 142 -1.05 0.10 -1.48
N GLY A 143 -1.65 -1.08 -1.61
CA GLY A 143 -3.04 -1.30 -1.22
C GLY A 143 -3.27 -1.11 0.29
N ALA A 144 -2.41 -1.69 1.14
CA ALA A 144 -2.46 -1.51 2.59
C ALA A 144 -2.08 -0.08 3.00
N VAL A 145 -1.05 0.50 2.38
CA VAL A 145 -0.66 1.90 2.57
C VAL A 145 -1.81 2.84 2.21
N SER A 146 -2.54 2.56 1.14
CA SER A 146 -3.74 3.35 0.78
C SER A 146 -4.77 3.35 1.91
N GLY A 147 -4.95 2.23 2.61
CA GLY A 147 -5.79 2.17 3.80
C GLY A 147 -5.29 3.10 4.91
N VAL A 148 -3.98 3.16 5.12
CA VAL A 148 -3.36 4.10 6.06
C VAL A 148 -3.65 5.55 5.65
N LEU A 149 -3.56 5.88 4.34
CA LEU A 149 -3.88 7.22 3.84
C LEU A 149 -5.35 7.58 4.05
N GLY A 150 -6.28 6.63 3.84
CA GLY A 150 -7.70 6.82 4.10
C GLY A 150 -8.00 7.10 5.57
N ALA A 151 -7.38 6.35 6.48
CA ALA A 151 -7.50 6.58 7.93
C ALA A 151 -6.88 7.93 8.34
N TYR A 152 -5.69 8.25 7.84
CA TYR A 152 -5.02 9.51 8.13
C TYR A 152 -5.85 10.72 7.70
N LEU A 153 -6.47 10.66 6.51
CA LEU A 153 -7.34 11.70 6.01
C LEU A 153 -8.52 12.01 6.96
N LEU A 154 -9.10 10.97 7.56
CA LEU A 154 -10.19 11.16 8.54
C LEU A 154 -9.70 11.65 9.90
N LEU A 155 -8.52 11.23 10.33
CA LEU A 155 -7.99 11.59 11.63
C LEU A 155 -7.37 13.00 11.64
N PHE A 156 -6.67 13.36 10.58
CA PHE A 156 -5.81 14.56 10.53
C PHE A 156 -5.96 15.37 9.24
N PRO A 157 -7.20 15.72 8.83
CA PRO A 157 -7.46 16.38 7.54
C PRO A 157 -6.75 17.73 7.39
N HIS A 158 -6.48 18.41 8.51
CA HIS A 158 -5.88 19.74 8.54
C HIS A 158 -4.39 19.76 8.93
N ALA A 159 -3.79 18.60 9.24
CA ALA A 159 -2.34 18.49 9.46
C ALA A 159 -1.60 18.95 8.19
N HIS A 160 -0.48 19.67 8.37
CA HIS A 160 0.28 20.17 7.24
C HIS A 160 1.32 19.16 6.80
N VAL A 161 1.32 18.90 5.50
CA VAL A 161 2.30 18.02 4.86
C VAL A 161 3.27 18.87 4.06
N THR A 162 4.54 18.84 4.44
CA THR A 162 5.63 19.43 3.65
C THR A 162 5.72 18.68 2.34
N THR A 163 5.35 19.36 1.26
CA THR A 163 5.19 18.77 -0.06
C THR A 163 6.14 19.43 -1.04
N LEU A 164 6.91 18.63 -1.77
CA LEU A 164 7.71 19.09 -2.88
C LEU A 164 6.81 19.20 -4.13
N ILE A 165 6.67 20.42 -4.61
CA ILE A 165 6.01 20.71 -5.88
C ILE A 165 7.09 20.92 -6.94
N ILE A 166 6.97 20.17 -8.05
CA ILE A 166 7.85 20.24 -9.20
C ILE A 166 7.03 20.79 -10.37
N LEU A 167 7.40 21.96 -10.87
CA LEU A 167 6.79 22.60 -12.04
C LEU A 167 7.91 22.90 -13.07
N GLY A 168 8.16 21.94 -13.94
CA GLY A 168 9.28 22.00 -14.88
C GLY A 168 10.61 22.07 -14.13
N PHE A 169 11.33 23.20 -14.27
CA PHE A 169 12.62 23.42 -13.58
C PHE A 169 12.48 24.06 -12.19
N PHE A 170 11.28 24.41 -11.75
CA PHE A 170 11.05 25.03 -10.46
C PHE A 170 10.70 23.97 -9.41
N PHE A 171 11.47 23.98 -8.31
CA PHE A 171 11.26 23.13 -7.14
C PHE A 171 10.86 24.00 -5.96
N ARG A 172 9.72 23.71 -5.33
CA ARG A 172 9.27 24.44 -4.17
C ARG A 172 8.74 23.52 -3.08
N LEU A 173 9.21 23.76 -1.86
CA LEU A 173 8.64 23.15 -0.67
C LEU A 173 7.51 24.03 -0.15
N VAL A 174 6.34 23.44 0.03
CA VAL A 174 5.16 24.13 0.55
C VAL A 174 4.49 23.27 1.61
N GLN A 175 3.88 23.93 2.57
CA GLN A 175 3.03 23.28 3.57
C GLN A 175 1.61 23.20 2.99
N VAL A 176 1.11 21.97 2.81
CA VAL A 176 -0.20 21.72 2.20
C VAL A 176 -1.06 20.91 3.18
N PRO A 177 -2.31 21.28 3.46
CA PRO A 177 -3.18 20.46 4.30
C PRO A 177 -3.31 19.02 3.76
N ALA A 178 -3.32 18.03 4.65
CA ALA A 178 -3.41 16.62 4.28
C ALA A 178 -4.63 16.31 3.41
N VAL A 179 -5.76 16.96 3.66
CA VAL A 179 -6.97 16.79 2.83
C VAL A 179 -6.72 17.15 1.36
N VAL A 180 -5.87 18.13 1.07
CA VAL A 180 -5.54 18.50 -0.31
C VAL A 180 -4.58 17.49 -0.93
N VAL A 181 -3.52 17.10 -0.20
CA VAL A 181 -2.52 16.13 -0.70
C VAL A 181 -3.16 14.77 -0.96
N LEU A 182 -3.88 14.23 0.02
CA LEU A 182 -4.48 12.90 -0.04
C LEU A 182 -5.75 12.89 -0.91
N GLY A 183 -6.53 13.99 -0.89
CA GLY A 183 -7.67 14.18 -1.78
C GLY A 183 -7.23 14.22 -3.26
N PHE A 184 -6.19 14.96 -3.59
CA PHE A 184 -5.62 14.96 -4.93
C PHE A 184 -5.09 13.58 -5.33
N TRP A 185 -4.40 12.90 -4.41
CA TRP A 185 -3.88 11.57 -4.65
C TRP A 185 -4.99 10.56 -4.98
N ILE A 186 -6.08 10.51 -4.19
CA ILE A 186 -7.17 9.55 -4.43
C ILE A 186 -7.97 9.89 -5.71
N VAL A 187 -8.16 11.17 -6.01
CA VAL A 187 -8.79 11.59 -7.27
C VAL A 187 -7.97 11.09 -8.47
N LEU A 188 -6.64 11.19 -8.42
CA LEU A 188 -5.78 10.64 -9.47
C LEU A 188 -5.90 9.11 -9.57
N GLN A 189 -6.05 8.39 -8.43
CA GLN A 189 -6.27 6.93 -8.48
C GLN A 189 -7.59 6.60 -9.20
N VAL A 190 -8.66 7.33 -8.91
CA VAL A 190 -9.96 7.13 -9.56
C VAL A 190 -9.89 7.44 -11.07
N LEU A 191 -9.33 8.58 -11.45
CA LEU A 191 -9.21 8.98 -12.85
C LEU A 191 -8.36 7.98 -13.67
N ASN A 192 -7.21 7.59 -13.13
CA ASN A 192 -6.33 6.62 -13.78
C ASN A 192 -6.95 5.21 -13.80
N GLY A 193 -7.66 4.82 -12.73
CA GLY A 193 -8.40 3.56 -12.68
C GLY A 193 -9.46 3.49 -13.76
N LEU A 194 -10.27 4.54 -13.91
CA LEU A 194 -11.26 4.63 -14.98
C LEU A 194 -10.62 4.59 -16.38
N GLY A 195 -9.46 5.22 -16.56
CA GLY A 195 -8.72 5.20 -17.82
C GLY A 195 -8.00 3.88 -18.10
N SER A 196 -7.82 3.00 -17.11
CA SER A 196 -7.11 1.73 -17.25
C SER A 196 -8.00 0.53 -17.61
N PHE A 197 -9.32 0.72 -17.75
CA PHE A 197 -10.21 -0.35 -18.16
C PHE A 197 -9.80 -0.91 -19.53
N GLY A 198 -9.54 -2.23 -19.58
CA GLY A 198 -9.13 -2.92 -20.80
C GLY A 198 -7.61 -2.87 -21.08
N ALA A 199 -6.80 -2.18 -20.28
CA ALA A 199 -5.36 -2.22 -20.41
C ALA A 199 -4.79 -3.49 -19.73
N SER A 200 -3.89 -4.18 -20.42
CA SER A 200 -3.16 -5.32 -19.87
C SER A 200 -1.89 -4.84 -19.12
N GLY A 201 -1.93 -4.88 -17.80
CA GLY A 201 -0.79 -4.52 -16.96
C GLY A 201 -0.78 -3.06 -16.49
N GLY A 202 0.09 -2.73 -15.55
CA GLY A 202 0.25 -1.40 -14.99
C GLY A 202 -0.05 -1.33 -13.50
N VAL A 203 -0.39 -0.14 -13.01
CA VAL A 203 -0.70 0.10 -11.60
C VAL A 203 -2.08 -0.45 -11.25
N ALA A 204 -2.20 -1.12 -10.10
CA ALA A 204 -3.45 -1.66 -9.58
C ALA A 204 -4.28 -0.54 -8.89
N PHE A 205 -4.83 0.37 -9.68
CA PHE A 205 -5.55 1.55 -9.19
C PHE A 205 -6.76 1.19 -8.31
N PHE A 206 -7.47 0.12 -8.64
CA PHE A 206 -8.64 -0.31 -7.85
C PHE A 206 -8.22 -0.95 -6.52
N ALA A 207 -7.01 -1.51 -6.41
CA ALA A 207 -6.45 -1.88 -5.12
C ALA A 207 -6.22 -0.65 -4.24
N HIS A 208 -5.71 0.45 -4.81
CA HIS A 208 -5.52 1.69 -4.06
C HIS A 208 -6.85 2.27 -3.59
N ILE A 209 -7.85 2.34 -4.47
CA ILE A 209 -9.20 2.84 -4.13
C ILE A 209 -9.85 1.96 -3.06
N GLY A 210 -9.82 0.63 -3.26
CA GLY A 210 -10.39 -0.33 -2.33
C GLY A 210 -9.72 -0.29 -0.95
N GLY A 211 -8.38 -0.24 -0.92
CA GLY A 211 -7.61 -0.09 0.31
C GLY A 211 -7.94 1.21 1.05
N PHE A 212 -7.99 2.34 0.33
CA PHE A 212 -8.30 3.66 0.89
C PHE A 212 -9.69 3.69 1.56
N VAL A 213 -10.72 3.24 0.84
CA VAL A 213 -12.10 3.19 1.37
C VAL A 213 -12.22 2.19 2.53
N ALA A 214 -11.60 1.01 2.40
CA ALA A 214 -11.59 0.03 3.47
C ALA A 214 -10.88 0.56 4.72
N GLY A 215 -9.76 1.26 4.57
CA GLY A 215 -9.06 1.89 5.69
C GLY A 215 -9.90 2.93 6.42
N MET A 216 -10.66 3.74 5.68
CA MET A 216 -11.63 4.66 6.29
C MET A 216 -12.67 3.91 7.15
N GLY A 217 -13.22 2.80 6.63
CA GLY A 217 -14.20 1.98 7.35
C GLY A 217 -13.60 1.23 8.55
N LEU A 218 -12.43 0.60 8.37
CA LEU A 218 -11.73 -0.15 9.42
C LEU A 218 -11.30 0.74 10.59
N LEU A 219 -11.00 2.01 10.34
CA LEU A 219 -10.70 2.96 11.40
C LEU A 219 -11.83 3.02 12.44
N PHE A 220 -13.10 3.12 12.00
CA PHE A 220 -14.23 3.19 12.92
C PHE A 220 -14.42 1.90 13.74
N VAL A 221 -14.06 0.76 13.17
CA VAL A 221 -14.17 -0.55 13.85
C VAL A 221 -13.04 -0.77 14.85
N LEU A 222 -11.81 -0.38 14.49
CA LEU A 222 -10.60 -0.69 15.25
C LEU A 222 -10.15 0.42 16.19
N ARG A 223 -10.67 1.65 16.04
CA ARG A 223 -10.30 2.77 16.92
C ARG A 223 -10.69 2.45 18.37
N PRO A 224 -9.78 2.64 19.34
CA PRO A 224 -10.11 2.50 20.75
C PRO A 224 -11.30 3.40 21.13
N ARG A 225 -12.27 2.84 21.84
CA ARG A 225 -13.31 3.66 22.43
C ARG A 225 -12.69 4.56 23.50
N PRO A 226 -13.09 5.85 23.58
CA PRO A 226 -12.68 6.67 24.70
C PRO A 226 -13.07 5.97 26.00
N GLY A 227 -12.09 5.73 26.87
CA GLY A 227 -12.37 5.19 28.20
C GLY A 227 -13.34 6.13 28.94
N PRO A 228 -14.10 5.64 29.96
CA PRO A 228 -14.90 6.50 30.81
C PRO A 228 -13.98 7.58 31.39
N ARG A 229 -14.37 8.85 31.22
CA ARG A 229 -13.67 9.95 31.89
C ARG A 229 -13.81 9.70 33.37
N VAL A 230 -12.73 9.32 34.04
CA VAL A 230 -12.67 9.31 35.49
C VAL A 230 -12.65 10.78 35.87
N GLY A 231 -13.80 11.26 36.36
CA GLY A 231 -14.01 12.62 36.90
C GLY A 231 -13.32 12.82 38.23
#